data_582cb57d7c988cc822e5d4663972fa46
#
_entry.id   582cb57d7c988cc822e5d4663972fa46
#
_cell.length_a   1.000
_cell.length_b   1.000
_cell.length_c   1.000
_cell.angle_alpha   90.00
_cell.angle_beta   90.00
_cell.angle_gamma   90.00
#
_symmetry.space_group_name_H-M   'P 1'
#
loop_
_entity.id
_entity.type
_entity.pdbx_description
1 polymer ?
#
loop_
_entity_poly.entity_id
_entity_poly.type
_entity_poly.pdbx_seq_one_letter_code
_entity_poly.pdbx_strand_id
1 'polypeptide(L)'
;FKMMRKEIDKRKSIFSDMGASNLINYIEASNNVIPQIVILIDNFAEFKENYEGLIEELILLMREGQAYGINFIMTNSTSNGISYKLTNNIKTKMCLTCIEKSDYSNILGLSRVQPTRVKGRALISEDDGYEIQIATFGKHEKEFERLNDIKEFISKVNTLNDYKKARKIITVPETLLLNEVIDELNKDDGNGFIPIGFNIEALEYIGIALSNYPNFSIIGNSKSGKTNMLKNI
;
A
#
# COMPACT_ATOMS: atom_id res chain seq x y z
N PHE A 1 -3.24 6.41 2.32
CA PHE A 1 -4.26 6.37 1.26
C PHE A 1 -4.06 7.46 0.21
N LYS A 2 -3.73 8.73 0.56
CA LYS A 2 -3.51 9.83 -0.40
C LYS A 2 -2.57 9.45 -1.56
N MET A 3 -1.45 8.76 -1.28
CA MET A 3 -0.53 8.27 -2.30
C MET A 3 -1.21 7.28 -3.27
N MET A 4 -2.07 6.39 -2.77
CA MET A 4 -2.81 5.44 -3.60
C MET A 4 -3.86 6.15 -4.46
N ARG A 5 -4.55 7.16 -3.94
CA ARG A 5 -5.46 8.00 -4.73
C ARG A 5 -4.75 8.67 -5.89
N LYS A 6 -3.64 9.36 -5.61
CA LYS A 6 -2.82 9.97 -6.66
C LYS A 6 -2.37 8.94 -7.72
N GLU A 7 -2.01 7.73 -7.29
CA GLU A 7 -1.61 6.67 -8.24
C GLU A 7 -2.79 6.18 -9.09
N ILE A 8 -3.99 6.01 -8.50
CA ILE A 8 -5.19 5.66 -9.25
C ILE A 8 -5.52 6.74 -10.28
N ASP A 9 -5.53 8.01 -9.88
CA ASP A 9 -5.84 9.12 -10.77
C ASP A 9 -4.84 9.24 -11.91
N LYS A 10 -3.55 9.05 -11.62
CA LYS A 10 -2.50 8.97 -12.64
C LYS A 10 -2.75 7.84 -13.63
N ARG A 11 -3.08 6.63 -13.15
CA ARG A 11 -3.34 5.48 -14.01
C ARG A 11 -4.63 5.66 -14.81
N LYS A 12 -5.67 6.28 -14.24
CA LYS A 12 -6.90 6.65 -14.95
C LYS A 12 -6.60 7.52 -16.17
N SER A 13 -5.78 8.57 -16.00
CA SER A 13 -5.38 9.42 -17.12
C SER A 13 -4.64 8.63 -18.19
N ILE A 14 -3.58 7.91 -17.81
CA ILE A 14 -2.75 7.13 -18.74
C ILE A 14 -3.57 6.09 -19.51
N PHE A 15 -4.51 5.39 -18.83
CA PHE A 15 -5.35 4.39 -19.48
C PHE A 15 -6.37 5.02 -20.41
N SER A 16 -6.97 6.16 -19.99
CA SER A 16 -7.91 6.92 -20.82
C SER A 16 -7.27 7.40 -22.11
N ASP A 17 -6.03 7.90 -22.07
CA ASP A 17 -5.30 8.37 -23.25
C ASP A 17 -5.07 7.25 -24.28
N MET A 18 -5.06 6.00 -23.83
CA MET A 18 -4.93 4.80 -24.67
C MET A 18 -6.26 4.11 -24.96
N GLY A 19 -7.39 4.68 -24.51
CA GLY A 19 -8.72 4.06 -24.65
C GLY A 19 -8.89 2.76 -23.83
N ALA A 20 -8.03 2.53 -22.83
CA ALA A 20 -8.06 1.32 -22.01
C ALA A 20 -8.91 1.54 -20.74
N SER A 21 -9.71 0.54 -20.39
CA SER A 21 -10.57 0.57 -19.19
C SER A 21 -9.94 -0.08 -17.95
N ASN A 22 -8.88 -0.87 -18.14
CA ASN A 22 -8.19 -1.59 -17.06
C ASN A 22 -6.73 -1.87 -17.44
N LEU A 23 -5.96 -2.38 -16.48
CA LEU A 23 -4.53 -2.66 -16.64
C LEU A 23 -4.23 -3.64 -17.78
N ILE A 24 -5.04 -4.67 -17.95
CA ILE A 24 -4.83 -5.69 -18.98
C ILE A 24 -4.99 -5.06 -20.37
N ASN A 25 -6.09 -4.35 -20.60
CA ASN A 25 -6.34 -3.66 -21.86
C ASN A 25 -5.27 -2.59 -22.15
N TYR A 26 -4.76 -1.92 -21.12
CA TYR A 26 -3.67 -0.96 -21.26
C TYR A 26 -2.38 -1.64 -21.73
N ILE A 27 -1.99 -2.76 -21.12
CA ILE A 27 -0.79 -3.52 -21.51
C ILE A 27 -0.91 -3.99 -22.96
N GLU A 28 -2.07 -4.51 -23.35
CA GLU A 28 -2.34 -4.97 -24.72
C GLU A 28 -2.28 -3.83 -25.73
N ALA A 29 -2.84 -2.66 -25.39
CA ALA A 29 -2.88 -1.52 -26.31
C ALA A 29 -1.53 -0.79 -26.45
N SER A 30 -0.78 -0.67 -25.35
CA SER A 30 0.44 0.15 -25.29
C SER A 30 1.76 -0.61 -25.43
N ASN A 31 1.75 -1.92 -25.28
CA ASN A 31 2.95 -2.76 -25.08
C ASN A 31 3.84 -2.31 -23.88
N ASN A 32 3.33 -1.45 -23.01
CA ASN A 32 4.03 -0.96 -21.83
C ASN A 32 3.56 -1.70 -20.58
N VAL A 33 4.51 -2.17 -19.77
CA VAL A 33 4.21 -2.84 -18.51
C VAL A 33 4.22 -1.83 -17.37
N ILE A 34 3.06 -1.64 -16.75
CA ILE A 34 2.95 -0.93 -15.48
C ILE A 34 2.91 -1.97 -14.36
N PRO A 35 3.80 -1.90 -13.36
CA PRO A 35 3.82 -2.88 -12.29
C PRO A 35 2.54 -2.82 -11.44
N GLN A 36 2.05 -3.99 -11.05
CA GLN A 36 0.97 -4.08 -10.07
C GLN A 36 1.48 -3.63 -8.69
N ILE A 37 0.57 -3.06 -7.91
CA ILE A 37 0.82 -2.70 -6.51
C ILE A 37 0.05 -3.67 -5.64
N VAL A 38 0.74 -4.31 -4.69
CA VAL A 38 0.13 -5.18 -3.70
C VAL A 38 0.25 -4.52 -2.33
N ILE A 39 -0.88 -4.28 -1.69
CA ILE A 39 -0.98 -3.70 -0.36
C ILE A 39 -1.30 -4.83 0.62
N LEU A 40 -0.42 -5.02 1.60
CA LEU A 40 -0.58 -6.02 2.64
C LEU A 40 -1.06 -5.34 3.93
N ILE A 41 -2.17 -5.82 4.49
CA ILE A 41 -2.68 -5.38 5.79
C ILE A 41 -2.70 -6.61 6.69
N ASP A 42 -1.73 -6.70 7.58
CA ASP A 42 -1.69 -7.77 8.58
C ASP A 42 -2.51 -7.35 9.81
N ASN A 43 -3.33 -8.25 10.33
CA ASN A 43 -4.26 -8.01 11.44
C ASN A 43 -5.23 -6.83 11.17
N PHE A 44 -6.17 -7.04 10.26
CA PHE A 44 -7.15 -6.01 9.88
C PHE A 44 -7.97 -5.47 11.07
N ALA A 45 -8.21 -6.28 12.12
CA ALA A 45 -8.94 -5.81 13.30
C ALA A 45 -8.20 -4.64 13.98
N GLU A 46 -6.90 -4.79 14.22
CA GLU A 46 -6.06 -3.74 14.81
C GLU A 46 -5.95 -2.51 13.88
N PHE A 47 -5.81 -2.75 12.58
CA PHE A 47 -5.83 -1.68 11.60
C PHE A 47 -7.13 -0.87 11.67
N LYS A 48 -8.28 -1.55 11.76
CA LYS A 48 -9.59 -0.91 11.86
C LYS A 48 -9.75 -0.10 13.15
N GLU A 49 -9.29 -0.62 14.29
CA GLU A 49 -9.34 0.08 15.58
C GLU A 49 -8.52 1.37 15.54
N ASN A 50 -7.33 1.33 14.95
CA ASN A 50 -6.45 2.48 14.87
C ASN A 50 -6.87 3.52 13.80
N TYR A 51 -7.61 3.09 12.77
CA TYR A 51 -7.94 3.90 11.59
C TYR A 51 -9.40 3.79 11.18
N GLU A 52 -10.33 3.75 12.14
CA GLU A 52 -11.77 3.56 11.90
C GLU A 52 -12.33 4.56 10.86
N GLY A 53 -11.94 5.83 10.96
CA GLY A 53 -12.37 6.88 10.02
C GLY A 53 -11.90 6.69 8.58
N LEU A 54 -10.95 5.79 8.31
CA LEU A 54 -10.39 5.53 6.98
C LEU A 54 -10.94 4.26 6.30
N ILE A 55 -11.82 3.52 6.96
CA ILE A 55 -12.32 2.24 6.44
C ILE A 55 -13.18 2.42 5.18
N GLU A 56 -14.02 3.43 5.12
CA GLU A 56 -14.82 3.70 3.91
C GLU A 56 -13.91 4.09 2.73
N GLU A 57 -12.83 4.84 2.98
CA GLU A 57 -11.84 5.16 1.95
C GLU A 57 -11.09 3.91 1.49
N LEU A 58 -10.71 3.02 2.41
CA LEU A 58 -10.10 1.73 2.06
C LEU A 58 -11.01 0.92 1.13
N ILE A 59 -12.31 0.82 1.45
CA ILE A 59 -13.28 0.10 0.62
C ILE A 59 -13.37 0.70 -0.79
N LEU A 60 -13.37 2.03 -0.91
CA LEU A 60 -13.34 2.71 -2.20
C LEU A 60 -12.06 2.39 -2.99
N LEU A 61 -10.90 2.45 -2.33
CA LEU A 61 -9.62 2.11 -2.94
C LEU A 61 -9.55 0.65 -3.42
N MET A 62 -10.10 -0.29 -2.64
CA MET A 62 -10.18 -1.70 -3.04
C MET A 62 -11.05 -1.89 -4.27
N ARG A 63 -12.21 -1.23 -4.32
CA ARG A 63 -13.15 -1.33 -5.42
C ARG A 63 -12.56 -0.73 -6.71
N GLU A 64 -12.02 0.48 -6.64
CA GLU A 64 -11.47 1.19 -7.80
C GLU A 64 -10.10 0.64 -8.22
N GLY A 65 -9.24 0.35 -7.25
CA GLY A 65 -7.85 -0.04 -7.49
C GLY A 65 -7.66 -1.30 -8.32
N GLN A 66 -8.61 -2.24 -8.24
CA GLN A 66 -8.53 -3.50 -8.98
C GLN A 66 -8.38 -3.28 -10.49
N ALA A 67 -9.16 -2.37 -11.07
CA ALA A 67 -9.07 -2.06 -12.50
C ALA A 67 -7.70 -1.49 -12.89
N TYR A 68 -7.06 -0.80 -11.95
CA TYR A 68 -5.77 -0.13 -12.16
C TYR A 68 -4.57 -0.92 -11.65
N GLY A 69 -4.75 -2.22 -11.33
CA GLY A 69 -3.68 -3.10 -10.87
C GLY A 69 -3.20 -2.83 -9.46
N ILE A 70 -4.08 -2.33 -8.58
CA ILE A 70 -3.83 -2.18 -7.14
C ILE A 70 -4.64 -3.24 -6.41
N ASN A 71 -3.94 -4.14 -5.74
CA ASN A 71 -4.51 -5.32 -5.09
C ASN A 71 -4.29 -5.25 -3.58
N PHE A 72 -5.21 -5.83 -2.82
CA PHE A 72 -5.14 -5.88 -1.36
C PHE A 72 -5.12 -7.33 -0.88
N ILE A 73 -4.23 -7.61 0.05
CA ILE A 73 -4.20 -8.88 0.80
C ILE A 73 -4.31 -8.52 2.28
N MET A 74 -5.29 -9.09 2.95
CA MET A 74 -5.53 -8.81 4.37
C MET A 74 -5.60 -10.09 5.16
N THR A 75 -5.05 -10.06 6.37
CA THR A 75 -5.21 -11.13 7.36
C THR A 75 -6.10 -10.67 8.51
N ASN A 76 -6.80 -11.60 9.15
CA ASN A 76 -7.52 -11.34 10.37
C ASN A 76 -7.62 -12.62 11.20
N SER A 77 -7.73 -12.49 12.52
CA SER A 77 -7.78 -13.62 13.43
C SER A 77 -9.19 -14.21 13.58
N THR A 78 -10.23 -13.41 13.32
CA THR A 78 -11.65 -13.80 13.45
C THR A 78 -12.47 -13.18 12.32
N SER A 79 -13.70 -13.70 12.11
CA SER A 79 -14.66 -13.07 11.18
C SER A 79 -15.30 -11.80 11.75
N ASN A 80 -15.18 -11.59 13.07
CA ASN A 80 -15.79 -10.47 13.75
C ASN A 80 -15.16 -9.13 13.32
N GLY A 81 -16.02 -8.13 13.12
CA GLY A 81 -15.58 -6.78 12.74
C GLY A 81 -15.29 -6.58 11.26
N ILE A 82 -15.32 -7.62 10.44
CA ILE A 82 -15.23 -7.51 8.99
C ILE A 82 -16.63 -7.21 8.45
N SER A 83 -16.80 -6.01 7.88
CA SER A 83 -18.10 -5.59 7.35
C SER A 83 -18.44 -6.31 6.04
N TYR A 84 -19.73 -6.52 5.77
CA TYR A 84 -20.21 -7.05 4.50
C TYR A 84 -19.76 -6.21 3.29
N LYS A 85 -19.70 -4.89 3.45
CA LYS A 85 -19.17 -3.98 2.41
C LYS A 85 -17.73 -4.31 2.05
N LEU A 86 -16.90 -4.68 3.03
CA LEU A 86 -15.51 -5.04 2.80
C LEU A 86 -15.41 -6.39 2.10
N THR A 87 -16.11 -7.40 2.62
CA THR A 87 -16.05 -8.78 2.09
C THR A 87 -16.54 -8.89 0.65
N ASN A 88 -17.48 -8.04 0.22
CA ASN A 88 -17.97 -8.00 -1.16
C ASN A 88 -16.93 -7.52 -2.17
N ASN A 89 -15.90 -6.80 -1.72
CA ASN A 89 -14.80 -6.37 -2.58
C ASN A 89 -13.63 -7.36 -2.59
N ILE A 90 -13.74 -8.47 -1.85
CA ILE A 90 -12.74 -9.53 -1.80
C ILE A 90 -13.27 -10.76 -2.51
N LYS A 91 -12.70 -11.08 -3.67
CA LYS A 91 -13.11 -12.25 -4.46
C LYS A 91 -12.65 -13.54 -3.83
N THR A 92 -11.35 -13.65 -3.55
CA THR A 92 -10.76 -14.86 -2.99
C THR A 92 -10.65 -14.73 -1.48
N LYS A 93 -11.28 -15.62 -0.78
CA LYS A 93 -11.28 -15.69 0.69
C LYS A 93 -10.74 -17.04 1.12
N MET A 94 -9.92 -17.02 2.17
CA MET A 94 -9.29 -18.22 2.70
C MET A 94 -9.46 -18.26 4.20
N CYS A 95 -9.93 -19.39 4.73
CA CYS A 95 -10.04 -19.64 6.16
C CYS A 95 -9.12 -20.77 6.56
N LEU A 96 -8.11 -20.47 7.37
CA LEU A 96 -7.34 -21.48 8.08
C LEU A 96 -8.20 -22.10 9.21
N THR A 97 -7.59 -22.92 10.06
CA THR A 97 -8.30 -23.46 11.22
C THR A 97 -8.77 -22.33 12.12
N CYS A 98 -10.08 -22.09 12.14
CA CYS A 98 -10.72 -21.09 12.98
C CYS A 98 -11.15 -21.70 14.32
N ILE A 99 -11.32 -20.86 15.34
CA ILE A 99 -11.79 -21.28 16.67
C ILE A 99 -13.27 -21.63 16.60
N GLU A 100 -14.07 -20.78 15.96
CA GLU A 100 -15.50 -20.96 15.85
C GLU A 100 -15.90 -21.47 14.47
N LYS A 101 -16.87 -22.40 14.46
CA LYS A 101 -17.41 -22.95 13.20
C LYS A 101 -18.14 -21.90 12.37
N SER A 102 -18.75 -20.93 13.02
CA SER A 102 -19.43 -19.80 12.40
C SER A 102 -18.52 -18.95 11.52
N ASP A 103 -17.21 -18.88 11.82
CA ASP A 103 -16.27 -18.13 11.03
C ASP A 103 -16.22 -18.59 9.57
N TYR A 104 -16.27 -19.91 9.34
CA TYR A 104 -16.26 -20.44 7.97
C TYR A 104 -17.49 -20.01 7.18
N SER A 105 -18.68 -20.05 7.80
CA SER A 105 -19.91 -19.60 7.14
C SER A 105 -19.94 -18.08 6.91
N ASN A 106 -19.44 -17.31 7.88
CA ASN A 106 -19.41 -15.85 7.79
C ASN A 106 -18.48 -15.35 6.69
N ILE A 107 -17.34 -15.99 6.49
CA ILE A 107 -16.33 -15.58 5.52
C ILE A 107 -16.55 -16.22 4.15
N LEU A 108 -16.78 -17.53 4.10
CA LEU A 108 -16.85 -18.29 2.86
C LEU A 108 -18.27 -18.43 2.32
N GLY A 109 -19.29 -18.14 3.15
CA GLY A 109 -20.69 -18.39 2.78
C GLY A 109 -21.10 -19.87 2.81
N LEU A 110 -20.19 -20.77 3.21
CA LEU A 110 -20.37 -22.22 3.20
C LEU A 110 -20.27 -22.77 4.61
N SER A 111 -21.23 -23.57 5.03
CA SER A 111 -21.32 -24.02 6.42
C SER A 111 -20.97 -25.49 6.67
N ARG A 112 -20.73 -26.26 5.63
CA ARG A 112 -20.71 -27.73 5.76
C ARG A 112 -19.35 -28.35 5.92
N VAL A 113 -18.30 -27.69 5.49
CA VAL A 113 -16.93 -28.23 5.50
C VAL A 113 -16.07 -27.45 6.48
N GLN A 114 -15.27 -28.15 7.26
CA GLN A 114 -14.23 -27.59 8.11
C GLN A 114 -12.90 -28.18 7.68
N PRO A 115 -11.81 -27.39 7.66
CA PRO A 115 -10.52 -27.94 7.30
C PRO A 115 -10.09 -28.96 8.35
N THR A 116 -9.35 -29.96 7.90
CA THR A 116 -8.69 -30.90 8.81
C THR A 116 -7.79 -30.14 9.77
N ARG A 117 -7.77 -30.50 11.05
CA ARG A 117 -6.94 -29.82 12.07
C ARG A 117 -5.46 -30.16 11.92
N VAL A 118 -4.91 -29.78 10.78
CA VAL A 118 -3.48 -29.88 10.45
C VAL A 118 -2.96 -28.47 10.22
N LYS A 119 -1.77 -28.16 10.72
CA LYS A 119 -1.14 -26.85 10.53
C LYS A 119 -1.02 -26.51 9.04
N GLY A 120 -1.50 -25.34 8.64
CA GLY A 120 -1.50 -24.88 7.25
C GLY A 120 -2.62 -25.43 6.38
N ARG A 121 -3.60 -26.15 6.93
CA ARG A 121 -4.84 -26.50 6.23
C ARG A 121 -5.79 -25.30 6.20
N ALA A 122 -6.39 -25.07 5.04
CA ALA A 122 -7.33 -23.97 4.84
C ALA A 122 -8.46 -24.38 3.90
N LEU A 123 -9.58 -23.66 3.98
CA LEU A 123 -10.63 -23.68 2.98
C LEU A 123 -10.53 -22.39 2.15
N ILE A 124 -10.76 -22.50 0.85
CA ILE A 124 -10.80 -21.36 -0.07
C ILE A 124 -12.20 -21.22 -0.67
N SER A 125 -12.63 -19.97 -0.95
CA SER A 125 -14.01 -19.64 -1.41
C SER A 125 -14.30 -19.96 -2.88
N GLU A 126 -13.40 -20.55 -3.60
CA GLU A 126 -13.60 -20.92 -5.00
C GLU A 126 -14.30 -22.29 -5.09
N ASP A 127 -15.25 -22.44 -6.02
CA ASP A 127 -15.94 -23.69 -6.42
C ASP A 127 -16.33 -24.61 -5.25
N ASP A 128 -17.27 -24.19 -4.41
CA ASP A 128 -17.81 -24.96 -3.27
C ASP A 128 -16.85 -25.21 -2.07
N GLY A 129 -15.71 -24.52 -2.03
CA GLY A 129 -14.81 -24.54 -0.87
C GLY A 129 -13.85 -25.73 -0.87
N TYR A 130 -12.76 -25.62 -1.61
CA TYR A 130 -11.70 -26.64 -1.57
C TYR A 130 -10.88 -26.56 -0.30
N GLU A 131 -10.55 -27.74 0.26
CA GLU A 131 -9.51 -27.83 1.27
C GLU A 131 -8.14 -27.81 0.59
N ILE A 132 -7.27 -26.92 1.05
CA ILE A 132 -5.91 -26.74 0.53
C ILE A 132 -4.89 -26.89 1.65
N GLN A 133 -3.67 -27.27 1.27
CA GLN A 133 -2.50 -27.22 2.13
C GLN A 133 -1.64 -26.05 1.72
N ILE A 134 -1.45 -25.10 2.62
CA ILE A 134 -0.57 -23.95 2.36
C ILE A 134 0.88 -24.42 2.37
N ALA A 135 1.62 -24.03 1.34
CA ALA A 135 3.05 -24.30 1.25
C ALA A 135 3.82 -23.51 2.31
N THR A 136 4.86 -24.10 2.85
CA THR A 136 5.80 -23.43 3.74
C THR A 136 7.07 -23.07 3.00
N PHE A 137 7.72 -21.99 3.40
CA PHE A 137 9.03 -21.62 2.87
C PHE A 137 10.13 -22.43 3.56
N GLY A 138 11.09 -22.93 2.78
CA GLY A 138 12.22 -23.69 3.30
C GLY A 138 11.86 -25.14 3.68
N LYS A 139 12.87 -25.88 4.13
CA LYS A 139 12.75 -27.29 4.51
C LYS A 139 12.77 -27.54 6.03
N HIS A 140 13.01 -26.49 6.80
CA HIS A 140 13.22 -26.59 8.23
C HIS A 140 11.88 -26.64 8.99
N GLU A 141 11.78 -27.47 10.00
CA GLU A 141 10.61 -27.54 10.87
C GLU A 141 10.56 -26.40 11.90
N LYS A 142 11.74 -25.96 12.38
CA LYS A 142 11.84 -24.90 13.37
C LYS A 142 11.63 -23.54 12.74
N GLU A 143 10.82 -22.71 13.37
CA GLU A 143 10.45 -21.38 12.89
C GLU A 143 11.68 -20.46 12.70
N PHE A 144 12.60 -20.47 13.65
CA PHE A 144 13.82 -19.66 13.56
C PHE A 144 14.68 -20.00 12.33
N GLU A 145 14.80 -21.28 12.01
CA GLU A 145 15.57 -21.74 10.83
C GLU A 145 14.88 -21.30 9.54
N ARG A 146 13.54 -21.42 9.46
CA ARG A 146 12.74 -20.91 8.32
C ARG A 146 12.87 -19.40 8.14
N LEU A 147 12.88 -18.63 9.24
CA LEU A 147 13.10 -17.18 9.17
C LEU A 147 14.47 -16.84 8.60
N ASN A 148 15.50 -17.62 8.91
CA ASN A 148 16.82 -17.44 8.33
C ASN A 148 16.83 -17.76 6.83
N ASP A 149 16.18 -18.85 6.39
CA ASP A 149 16.00 -19.17 4.98
C ASP A 149 15.30 -18.02 4.22
N ILE A 150 14.25 -17.46 4.80
CA ILE A 150 13.52 -16.30 4.23
C ILE A 150 14.44 -15.08 4.10
N LYS A 151 15.21 -14.76 5.15
CA LYS A 151 16.17 -13.64 5.11
C LYS A 151 17.24 -13.83 4.05
N GLU A 152 17.78 -15.04 3.94
CA GLU A 152 18.77 -15.37 2.92
C GLU A 152 18.18 -15.23 1.50
N PHE A 153 16.96 -15.75 1.28
CA PHE A 153 16.25 -15.60 0.02
C PHE A 153 16.01 -14.13 -0.33
N ILE A 154 15.51 -13.32 0.61
CA ILE A 154 15.29 -11.87 0.41
C ILE A 154 16.61 -11.19 0.06
N SER A 155 17.71 -11.53 0.76
CA SER A 155 19.02 -10.97 0.46
C SER A 155 19.45 -11.29 -0.98
N LYS A 156 19.28 -12.53 -1.42
CA LYS A 156 19.57 -12.95 -2.81
C LYS A 156 18.71 -12.18 -3.82
N VAL A 157 17.40 -12.07 -3.56
CA VAL A 157 16.50 -11.32 -4.44
C VAL A 157 16.92 -9.85 -4.53
N ASN A 158 17.29 -9.24 -3.40
CA ASN A 158 17.74 -7.84 -3.36
C ASN A 158 19.05 -7.57 -4.14
N THR A 159 19.84 -8.60 -4.42
CA THR A 159 21.06 -8.48 -5.25
C THR A 159 20.76 -8.58 -6.76
N LEU A 160 19.57 -9.01 -7.14
CA LEU A 160 19.16 -9.04 -8.55
C LEU A 160 18.91 -7.62 -9.03
N ASN A 161 19.68 -7.14 -10.01
CA ASN A 161 19.61 -5.74 -10.50
C ASN A 161 18.49 -5.50 -11.53
N ASP A 162 17.76 -6.53 -11.93
CA ASP A 162 16.82 -6.46 -13.06
C ASP A 162 15.40 -6.00 -12.70
N TYR A 163 15.14 -5.63 -11.43
CA TYR A 163 13.82 -5.18 -11.02
C TYR A 163 13.84 -3.78 -10.41
N LYS A 164 12.78 -3.03 -10.68
CA LYS A 164 12.56 -1.73 -10.04
C LYS A 164 12.03 -1.96 -8.62
N LYS A 165 12.71 -1.43 -7.63
CA LYS A 165 12.20 -1.43 -6.24
C LYS A 165 10.88 -0.67 -6.16
N ALA A 166 9.99 -1.12 -5.27
CA ALA A 166 8.78 -0.40 -4.94
C ALA A 166 9.13 1.01 -4.43
N ARG A 167 8.28 1.99 -4.78
CA ARG A 167 8.45 3.35 -4.26
C ARG A 167 8.33 3.37 -2.75
N LYS A 168 9.20 4.12 -2.10
CA LYS A 168 9.11 4.33 -0.66
C LYS A 168 7.79 5.03 -0.32
N ILE A 169 7.10 4.55 0.69
CA ILE A 169 5.91 5.23 1.22
C ILE A 169 6.40 6.54 1.87
N ILE A 170 5.87 7.65 1.39
CA ILE A 170 6.20 8.97 1.94
C ILE A 170 5.45 9.11 3.26
N THR A 171 6.20 9.30 4.34
CA THR A 171 5.68 9.62 5.67
C THR A 171 6.03 11.07 5.99
N VAL A 172 5.18 11.73 6.78
CA VAL A 172 5.47 13.08 7.26
C VAL A 172 6.64 12.99 8.23
N PRO A 173 7.79 13.63 7.96
CA PRO A 173 8.94 13.57 8.86
C PRO A 173 8.68 14.44 10.11
N GLU A 174 9.07 13.98 11.29
CA GLU A 174 9.09 14.80 12.50
C GLU A 174 10.14 15.90 12.41
N THR A 175 11.26 15.58 11.81
CA THR A 175 12.35 16.51 11.53
C THR A 175 12.73 16.40 10.06
N LEU A 176 12.81 17.53 9.40
CA LEU A 176 13.13 17.61 7.97
C LEU A 176 14.47 18.33 7.80
N LEU A 177 15.42 17.68 7.15
CA LEU A 177 16.71 18.27 6.85
C LEU A 177 16.65 19.05 5.53
N LEU A 178 17.27 20.24 5.50
CA LEU A 178 17.30 21.08 4.31
C LEU A 178 17.86 20.35 3.08
N ASN A 179 18.92 19.57 3.26
CA ASN A 179 19.52 18.80 2.18
C ASN A 179 18.54 17.78 1.55
N GLU A 180 17.68 17.16 2.35
CA GLU A 180 16.66 16.25 1.84
C GLU A 180 15.66 16.97 0.95
N VAL A 181 15.27 18.21 1.32
CA VAL A 181 14.36 19.04 0.51
C VAL A 181 15.03 19.42 -0.80
N ILE A 182 16.29 19.83 -0.76
CA ILE A 182 17.07 20.22 -1.94
C ILE A 182 17.22 19.03 -2.89
N ASP A 183 17.60 17.87 -2.37
CA ASP A 183 17.84 16.67 -3.17
C ASP A 183 16.55 16.20 -3.88
N GLU A 184 15.41 16.29 -3.21
CA GLU A 184 14.12 15.90 -3.82
C GLU A 184 13.62 16.92 -4.84
N LEU A 185 13.75 18.23 -4.58
CA LEU A 185 13.34 19.28 -5.52
C LEU A 185 14.21 19.29 -6.78
N ASN A 186 15.50 18.97 -6.67
CA ASN A 186 16.43 18.92 -7.82
C ASN A 186 16.15 17.75 -8.77
N LYS A 187 15.41 16.71 -8.35
CA LYS A 187 15.01 15.61 -9.23
C LYS A 187 13.99 16.00 -10.29
N ASP A 188 13.20 17.05 -10.04
CA ASP A 188 12.10 17.49 -10.88
C ASP A 188 12.42 18.79 -11.69
N ASP A 189 13.61 18.91 -12.28
CA ASP A 189 14.06 20.09 -13.05
C ASP A 189 14.21 21.40 -12.23
N GLY A 190 14.68 21.30 -11.01
CA GLY A 190 14.72 22.35 -10.00
C GLY A 190 15.65 23.52 -10.24
N ASN A 191 15.41 24.33 -11.27
CA ASN A 191 16.08 25.61 -11.44
C ASN A 191 15.35 26.71 -10.67
N GLY A 192 15.99 27.23 -9.61
CA GLY A 192 15.58 28.48 -8.97
C GLY A 192 14.49 28.41 -7.92
N PHE A 193 14.33 27.28 -7.25
CA PHE A 193 13.44 27.18 -6.08
C PHE A 193 14.19 27.43 -4.78
N ILE A 194 13.60 28.25 -3.91
CA ILE A 194 14.00 28.32 -2.52
C ILE A 194 13.35 27.12 -1.79
N PRO A 195 14.12 26.17 -1.24
CA PRO A 195 13.58 25.03 -0.54
C PRO A 195 12.86 25.47 0.75
N ILE A 196 11.60 25.13 0.90
CA ILE A 196 10.77 25.53 2.05
C ILE A 196 10.58 24.37 3.02
N GLY A 197 10.21 23.20 2.51
CA GLY A 197 9.87 22.09 3.38
C GLY A 197 9.03 21.01 2.73
N PHE A 198 8.08 20.48 3.48
CA PHE A 198 7.22 19.39 3.07
C PHE A 198 5.75 19.72 3.27
N ASN A 199 4.95 19.56 2.23
CA ASN A 199 3.50 19.72 2.29
C ASN A 199 2.87 18.44 2.85
N ILE A 200 2.32 18.53 4.07
CA ILE A 200 1.72 17.41 4.79
C ILE A 200 0.47 16.88 4.08
N GLU A 201 -0.29 17.75 3.42
CA GLU A 201 -1.51 17.35 2.72
C GLU A 201 -1.22 16.74 1.35
N ALA A 202 -0.34 17.36 0.59
CA ALA A 202 0.04 16.88 -0.74
C ALA A 202 1.05 15.74 -0.69
N LEU A 203 1.73 15.52 0.45
CA LEU A 203 2.82 14.55 0.62
C LEU A 203 3.93 14.74 -0.41
N GLU A 204 4.38 15.98 -0.57
CA GLU A 204 5.42 16.36 -1.51
C GLU A 204 6.34 17.46 -0.96
N TYR A 205 7.57 17.48 -1.42
CA TYR A 205 8.50 18.54 -1.08
C TYR A 205 8.12 19.83 -1.80
N ILE A 206 8.24 20.97 -1.12
CA ILE A 206 7.87 22.26 -1.67
C ILE A 206 9.01 23.25 -1.64
N GLY A 207 9.08 24.02 -2.71
CA GLY A 207 9.93 25.20 -2.84
C GLY A 207 9.17 26.38 -3.41
N ILE A 208 9.68 27.57 -3.24
CA ILE A 208 9.15 28.80 -3.82
C ILE A 208 9.98 29.20 -5.02
N ALA A 209 9.35 29.30 -6.18
CA ALA A 209 9.95 29.88 -7.38
C ALA A 209 9.89 31.41 -7.29
N LEU A 210 11.01 32.08 -7.10
CA LEU A 210 11.07 33.56 -7.05
C LEU A 210 10.59 34.22 -8.35
N SER A 211 10.70 33.52 -9.47
CA SER A 211 10.18 34.00 -10.77
C SER A 211 8.67 34.19 -10.75
N ASN A 212 7.96 33.32 -9.99
CA ASN A 212 6.50 33.36 -9.90
C ASN A 212 6.00 34.18 -8.70
N TYR A 213 6.81 34.26 -7.65
CA TYR A 213 6.48 34.94 -6.39
C TYR A 213 7.64 35.83 -5.95
N PRO A 214 7.77 37.04 -6.52
CA PRO A 214 8.92 37.90 -6.24
C PRO A 214 8.99 38.42 -4.79
N ASN A 215 7.86 38.42 -4.08
CA ASN A 215 7.78 38.84 -2.70
C ASN A 215 6.97 37.82 -1.87
N PHE A 216 7.52 37.39 -0.75
CA PHE A 216 6.78 36.61 0.24
C PHE A 216 7.11 37.06 1.66
N SER A 217 6.23 36.77 2.58
CA SER A 217 6.40 37.14 4.00
C SER A 217 6.34 35.90 4.88
N ILE A 218 7.15 35.89 5.93
CA ILE A 218 7.15 34.84 6.96
C ILE A 218 6.61 35.45 8.25
N ILE A 219 5.44 34.98 8.67
CA ILE A 219 4.75 35.47 9.86
C ILE A 219 4.66 34.35 10.91
N GLY A 220 4.88 34.68 12.16
CA GLY A 220 4.77 33.72 13.26
C GLY A 220 5.14 34.34 14.60
N ASN A 221 4.78 33.68 15.70
CA ASN A 221 5.08 34.12 17.04
C ASN A 221 6.59 34.07 17.36
N SER A 222 7.00 34.65 18.48
CA SER A 222 8.38 34.51 18.96
C SER A 222 8.76 33.03 19.07
N LYS A 223 9.99 32.69 18.67
CA LYS A 223 10.53 31.30 18.71
C LYS A 223 9.83 30.31 17.76
N SER A 224 9.04 30.74 16.79
CA SER A 224 8.36 29.85 15.82
C SER A 224 9.24 29.38 14.64
N GLY A 225 10.52 29.72 14.62
CA GLY A 225 11.45 29.27 13.56
C GLY A 225 11.63 30.26 12.40
N LYS A 226 11.09 31.48 12.43
CA LYS A 226 11.26 32.49 11.35
C LYS A 226 12.71 32.72 10.96
N THR A 227 13.57 32.94 11.98
CA THR A 227 15.01 33.15 11.74
C THR A 227 15.69 31.91 11.17
N ASN A 228 15.25 30.72 11.59
CA ASN A 228 15.77 29.48 11.01
C ASN A 228 15.39 29.37 9.53
N MET A 229 14.16 29.71 9.19
CA MET A 229 13.70 29.72 7.80
C MET A 229 14.55 30.68 6.95
N LEU A 230 14.83 31.92 7.44
CA LEU A 230 15.68 32.88 6.74
C LEU A 230 17.14 32.42 6.58
N LYS A 231 17.64 31.57 7.44
CA LYS A 231 18.99 31.01 7.31
C LYS A 231 19.09 29.89 6.28
N ASN A 232 17.97 29.30 5.92
CA ASN A 232 17.88 28.24 4.91
C ASN A 232 17.76 28.79 3.47
N ILE A 233 17.51 30.08 3.34
CA ILE A 233 17.47 30.82 2.06
C ILE A 233 18.84 31.38 1.73
#